data_f295f015c0fb9c657b8e3b93df985097
#
_entry.id   f295f015c0fb9c657b8e3b93df985097
#
_cell.length_a   1.000
_cell.length_b   1.000
_cell.length_c   1.000
_cell.angle_alpha   90.00
_cell.angle_beta   90.00
_cell.angle_gamma   90.00
#
_symmetry.space_group_name_H-M   'P 1'
#
loop_
_entity.id
_entity.type
_entity.pdbx_description
1 polymer ?
#
loop_
_entity_poly.entity_id
_entity_poly.type
_entity_poly.pdbx_seq_one_letter_code
_entity_poly.pdbx_strand_id
1 'polypeptide(L)'
;LKPELEENSPELIVAGNVGQGTTVYQGDNRFSLRDILFYQGRVELKKKDKYFIRVYGTGEDAGKSFDPYFTALKLQDAARSDENWANVYVKYWQDSIRSRVLGMDYPQYVQNPNWPAEPNFFIVPTPEQYASWSAQNADSLAYFHSLVENWTNNGTAGIPIQGQYGFFQPGSAIFNSNF
;
A
#
# COMPACT_ATOMS: atom_id res chain seq x y z
N LEU A 1 24.79 39.19 25.58
CA LEU A 1 25.60 40.41 25.72
C LEU A 1 25.16 41.18 26.96
N LYS A 2 26.08 41.57 27.79
CA LYS A 2 25.89 42.51 28.90
C LYS A 2 26.72 43.72 28.56
N PRO A 3 26.16 44.94 28.47
CA PRO A 3 26.93 46.18 28.18
C PRO A 3 27.96 46.51 29.25
N GLU A 4 27.61 46.18 30.51
CA GLU A 4 28.48 46.33 31.68
C GLU A 4 28.49 45.04 32.47
N LEU A 5 29.60 44.67 33.10
CA LEU A 5 29.74 43.44 33.87
C LEU A 5 29.14 43.53 35.28
N GLU A 6 28.27 44.49 35.53
CA GLU A 6 27.59 44.67 36.78
C GLU A 6 26.37 43.70 36.90
N GLU A 7 26.11 43.19 38.07
CA GLU A 7 25.01 42.25 38.35
C GLU A 7 23.64 42.78 37.94
N ASN A 8 23.46 44.08 37.93
CA ASN A 8 22.20 44.76 37.64
C ASN A 8 22.10 45.35 36.23
N SER A 9 23.02 45.02 35.32
CA SER A 9 22.98 45.41 33.91
C SER A 9 21.91 44.65 33.11
N PRO A 10 21.29 45.29 32.11
CA PRO A 10 20.49 44.54 31.14
C PRO A 10 21.31 43.46 30.43
N GLU A 11 20.69 42.32 30.17
CA GLU A 11 21.31 41.22 29.45
C GLU A 11 20.49 40.90 28.18
N LEU A 12 21.20 40.88 27.03
CA LEU A 12 20.64 40.44 25.75
C LEU A 12 21.19 39.05 25.42
N ILE A 13 20.29 38.10 25.25
CA ILE A 13 20.60 36.73 24.83
C ILE A 13 20.04 36.53 23.42
N VAL A 14 20.91 36.14 22.50
CA VAL A 14 20.53 35.67 21.16
C VAL A 14 20.98 34.22 21.05
N ALA A 15 20.09 33.33 20.70
CA ALA A 15 20.38 31.91 20.56
C ALA A 15 19.67 31.36 19.31
N GLY A 16 20.32 30.44 18.65
CA GLY A 16 19.76 29.71 17.50
C GLY A 16 20.23 28.28 17.50
N ASN A 17 19.33 27.40 17.08
CA ASN A 17 19.62 25.98 16.85
C ASN A 17 19.13 25.57 15.47
N VAL A 18 19.93 24.77 14.79
CA VAL A 18 19.57 24.14 13.51
C VAL A 18 19.90 22.65 13.63
N GLY A 19 18.96 21.81 13.23
CA GLY A 19 19.15 20.36 13.18
C GLY A 19 18.68 19.85 11.83
N GLN A 20 19.48 19.00 11.21
CA GLN A 20 19.13 18.29 9.98
C GLN A 20 19.36 16.81 10.20
N GLY A 21 18.46 15.97 9.61
CA GLY A 21 18.60 14.54 9.78
C GLY A 21 17.73 13.73 8.84
N THR A 22 18.04 12.44 8.85
CA THR A 22 17.27 11.38 8.17
C THR A 22 17.05 10.26 9.16
N THR A 23 15.82 9.81 9.30
CA THR A 23 15.46 8.71 10.19
C THR A 23 14.22 7.98 9.68
N VAL A 24 13.97 6.79 10.22
CA VAL A 24 12.72 6.07 10.02
C VAL A 24 11.97 6.06 11.33
N TYR A 25 10.80 6.67 11.34
CA TYR A 25 9.88 6.57 12.45
C TYR A 25 9.12 5.25 12.37
N GLN A 26 9.18 4.45 13.43
CA GLN A 26 8.51 3.16 13.56
C GLN A 26 7.51 3.22 14.72
N GLY A 27 6.35 3.82 14.47
CA GLY A 27 5.19 3.78 15.35
C GLY A 27 4.10 2.89 14.74
N ASP A 28 2.84 3.23 14.98
CA ASP A 28 1.69 2.57 14.36
C ASP A 28 1.74 2.70 12.82
N ASN A 29 2.28 3.82 12.34
CA ASN A 29 2.62 4.04 10.94
C ASN A 29 4.15 4.17 10.80
N ARG A 30 4.69 3.73 9.66
CA ARG A 30 6.10 3.89 9.31
C ARG A 30 6.27 5.10 8.42
N PHE A 31 7.04 6.09 8.88
CA PHE A 31 7.41 7.25 8.06
C PHE A 31 8.89 7.20 7.74
N SER A 32 9.23 7.41 6.49
CA SER A 32 10.60 7.68 6.06
C SER A 32 10.82 9.19 6.11
N LEU A 33 11.51 9.66 7.15
CA LEU A 33 11.85 11.06 7.34
C LEU A 33 13.22 11.31 6.70
N ARG A 34 13.25 12.08 5.60
CA ARG A 34 14.47 12.33 4.83
C ARG A 34 14.75 13.80 4.70
N ASP A 35 15.99 14.18 5.00
CA ASP A 35 16.48 15.56 4.87
C ASP A 35 15.60 16.55 5.63
N ILE A 36 15.03 16.13 6.76
CA ILE A 36 14.23 17.01 7.62
C ILE A 36 15.13 18.10 8.20
N LEU A 37 14.61 19.32 8.23
CA LEU A 37 15.29 20.46 8.77
C LEU A 37 14.46 21.11 9.87
N PHE A 38 15.04 21.24 11.07
CA PHE A 38 14.47 22.00 12.17
C PHE A 38 15.33 23.22 12.43
N TYR A 39 14.70 24.37 12.66
CA TYR A 39 15.40 25.56 13.08
C TYR A 39 14.61 26.29 14.15
N GLN A 40 15.36 26.86 15.08
CA GLN A 40 14.82 27.62 16.21
C GLN A 40 15.71 28.83 16.46
N GLY A 41 15.06 29.99 16.62
CA GLY A 41 15.74 31.20 17.04
C GLY A 41 15.04 31.82 18.23
N ARG A 42 15.80 32.45 19.11
CA ARG A 42 15.25 33.22 20.22
C ARG A 42 16.09 34.47 20.50
N VAL A 43 15.40 35.54 20.86
CA VAL A 43 15.98 36.76 21.38
C VAL A 43 15.34 37.03 22.74
N GLU A 44 16.16 37.27 23.73
CA GLU A 44 15.72 37.54 25.10
C GLU A 44 16.43 38.78 25.64
N LEU A 45 15.67 39.73 26.17
CA LEU A 45 16.15 40.89 26.87
C LEU A 45 15.63 40.83 28.31
N LYS A 46 16.54 40.80 29.25
CA LYS A 46 16.18 40.75 30.67
C LYS A 46 17.02 41.71 31.51
N LYS A 47 16.41 42.19 32.60
CA LYS A 47 17.09 42.90 33.69
C LYS A 47 16.56 42.33 34.99
N LYS A 48 17.47 41.90 35.87
CA LYS A 48 17.14 41.28 37.16
C LYS A 48 16.13 42.14 37.90
N ASP A 49 15.08 41.50 38.41
CA ASP A 49 13.98 42.05 39.21
C ASP A 49 13.22 43.25 38.57
N LYS A 50 13.40 43.48 37.28
CA LYS A 50 12.75 44.60 36.57
C LYS A 50 11.90 44.16 35.36
N TYR A 51 12.46 43.45 34.40
CA TYR A 51 11.74 43.01 33.19
C TYR A 51 12.37 41.79 32.54
N PHE A 52 11.53 41.08 31.79
CA PHE A 52 11.89 39.97 30.97
C PHE A 52 11.04 40.01 29.68
N ILE A 53 11.68 40.02 28.53
CA ILE A 53 11.05 39.95 27.24
C ILE A 53 11.75 38.85 26.43
N ARG A 54 10.98 37.87 25.93
CA ARG A 54 11.50 36.83 25.07
C ARG A 54 10.64 36.73 23.80
N VAL A 55 11.32 36.68 22.64
CA VAL A 55 10.72 36.39 21.39
C VAL A 55 11.43 35.16 20.83
N TYR A 56 10.66 34.19 20.34
CA TYR A 56 11.22 33.00 19.72
C TYR A 56 10.39 32.62 18.51
N GLY A 57 11.04 31.95 17.55
CA GLY A 57 10.43 31.36 16.38
C GLY A 57 11.01 29.98 16.16
N THR A 58 10.17 29.06 15.72
CA THR A 58 10.54 27.71 15.31
C THR A 58 9.99 27.47 13.92
N GLY A 59 10.71 26.70 13.13
CA GLY A 59 10.21 26.22 11.85
C GLY A 59 10.76 24.83 11.55
N GLU A 60 10.06 24.13 10.71
CA GLU A 60 10.43 22.80 10.26
C GLU A 60 10.18 22.69 8.75
N ASP A 61 11.01 21.89 8.09
CA ASP A 61 10.84 21.45 6.72
C ASP A 61 10.91 19.92 6.71
N ALA A 62 9.88 19.29 6.22
CA ALA A 62 9.81 17.84 6.14
C ALA A 62 10.76 17.25 5.07
N GLY A 63 11.36 18.07 4.24
CA GLY A 63 12.32 17.68 3.21
C GLY A 63 11.71 16.70 2.20
N LYS A 64 12.36 15.54 2.06
CA LYS A 64 11.92 14.45 1.16
C LYS A 64 11.23 13.30 1.90
N SER A 65 10.56 13.63 3.00
CA SER A 65 9.87 12.64 3.82
C SER A 65 8.62 12.11 3.14
N PHE A 66 8.33 10.84 3.31
CA PHE A 66 7.15 10.19 2.75
C PHE A 66 6.64 9.06 3.64
N ASP A 67 5.38 8.71 3.45
CA ASP A 67 4.76 7.52 4.04
C ASP A 67 4.92 6.34 3.06
N PRO A 68 5.70 5.31 3.39
CA PRO A 68 5.94 4.17 2.49
C PRO A 68 4.66 3.38 2.18
N TYR A 69 3.73 3.28 3.15
CA TYR A 69 2.50 2.54 2.96
C TYR A 69 1.58 3.23 1.95
N PHE A 70 1.26 4.51 2.17
CA PHE A 70 0.42 5.26 1.24
C PHE A 70 1.09 5.47 -0.12
N THR A 71 2.42 5.61 -0.14
CA THR A 71 3.17 5.68 -1.40
C THR A 71 3.04 4.38 -2.19
N ALA A 72 3.17 3.21 -1.51
CA ALA A 72 2.99 1.92 -2.17
C ALA A 72 1.57 1.74 -2.72
N LEU A 73 0.53 2.11 -1.96
CA LEU A 73 -0.86 2.07 -2.44
C LEU A 73 -1.07 2.97 -3.67
N LYS A 74 -0.53 4.19 -3.66
CA LYS A 74 -0.63 5.11 -4.79
C LYS A 74 0.11 4.61 -6.03
N LEU A 75 1.26 3.99 -5.85
CA LEU A 75 2.00 3.36 -6.95
C LEU A 75 1.25 2.15 -7.52
N GLN A 76 0.61 1.35 -6.65
CA GLN A 76 -0.23 0.24 -7.08
C GLN A 76 -1.43 0.74 -7.89
N ASP A 77 -2.18 1.72 -7.39
CA ASP A 77 -3.31 2.31 -8.09
C ASP A 77 -2.90 2.92 -9.45
N ALA A 78 -1.74 3.59 -9.50
CA ALA A 78 -1.23 4.19 -10.72
C ALA A 78 -0.81 3.11 -11.76
N ALA A 79 -0.32 1.97 -11.30
CA ALA A 79 0.01 0.84 -12.16
C ALA A 79 -1.26 0.13 -12.65
N ARG A 80 -2.15 -0.22 -11.73
CA ARG A 80 -3.44 -0.86 -12.00
C ARG A 80 -4.34 -0.82 -10.77
N SER A 81 -5.58 -0.40 -10.91
CA SER A 81 -6.58 -0.47 -9.83
C SER A 81 -6.94 -1.92 -9.49
N ASP A 82 -7.33 -2.16 -8.24
CA ASP A 82 -7.77 -3.48 -7.76
C ASP A 82 -8.98 -3.99 -8.56
N GLU A 83 -9.91 -3.11 -8.90
CA GLU A 83 -11.06 -3.46 -9.73
C GLU A 83 -10.66 -3.95 -11.13
N ASN A 84 -9.73 -3.24 -11.77
CA ASN A 84 -9.23 -3.66 -13.07
C ASN A 84 -8.48 -5.00 -12.98
N TRP A 85 -7.64 -5.18 -11.95
CA TRP A 85 -6.94 -6.44 -11.72
C TRP A 85 -7.93 -7.59 -11.56
N ALA A 86 -8.95 -7.43 -10.72
CA ALA A 86 -9.97 -8.45 -10.47
C ALA A 86 -10.76 -8.81 -11.75
N ASN A 87 -11.16 -7.81 -12.54
CA ASN A 87 -11.86 -8.03 -13.79
C ASN A 87 -11.03 -8.81 -14.80
N VAL A 88 -9.75 -8.49 -14.94
CA VAL A 88 -8.81 -9.21 -15.81
C VAL A 88 -8.58 -10.64 -15.33
N TYR A 89 -8.43 -10.83 -14.02
CA TYR A 89 -8.29 -12.15 -13.39
C TYR A 89 -9.52 -13.03 -13.69
N VAL A 90 -10.72 -12.52 -13.42
CA VAL A 90 -11.98 -13.24 -13.70
C VAL A 90 -12.12 -13.56 -15.20
N LYS A 91 -11.75 -12.64 -16.06
CA LYS A 91 -11.78 -12.87 -17.51
C LYS A 91 -10.85 -14.03 -17.93
N TYR A 92 -9.59 -14.04 -17.50
CA TYR A 92 -8.67 -15.14 -17.78
C TYR A 92 -9.16 -16.46 -17.22
N TRP A 93 -9.72 -16.44 -16.00
CA TRP A 93 -10.30 -17.63 -15.39
C TRP A 93 -11.42 -18.19 -16.25
N GLN A 94 -12.38 -17.36 -16.65
CA GLN A 94 -13.53 -17.78 -17.45
C GLN A 94 -13.12 -18.27 -18.85
N ASP A 95 -12.24 -17.55 -19.52
CA ASP A 95 -11.87 -17.84 -20.91
C ASP A 95 -10.95 -19.07 -21.05
N SER A 96 -10.08 -19.33 -20.04
CA SER A 96 -8.99 -20.30 -20.20
C SER A 96 -9.00 -21.43 -19.17
N ILE A 97 -9.54 -21.23 -17.98
CA ILE A 97 -9.47 -22.20 -16.89
C ILE A 97 -10.79 -22.90 -16.63
N ARG A 98 -11.90 -22.18 -16.74
CA ARG A 98 -13.24 -22.72 -16.39
C ARG A 98 -13.52 -24.08 -17.07
N SER A 99 -13.24 -24.21 -18.37
CA SER A 99 -13.46 -25.46 -19.10
C SER A 99 -12.60 -26.61 -18.55
N ARG A 100 -11.37 -26.34 -18.13
CA ARG A 100 -10.48 -27.33 -17.52
C ARG A 100 -11.01 -27.80 -16.18
N VAL A 101 -11.47 -26.87 -15.33
CA VAL A 101 -12.07 -27.15 -14.01
C VAL A 101 -13.35 -28.01 -14.19
N LEU A 102 -14.21 -27.65 -15.14
CA LEU A 102 -15.43 -28.42 -15.41
C LEU A 102 -15.13 -29.84 -15.92
N GLY A 103 -14.00 -30.04 -16.63
CA GLY A 103 -13.52 -31.34 -17.08
C GLY A 103 -12.86 -32.21 -16.00
N MET A 104 -12.72 -31.71 -14.75
CA MET A 104 -12.15 -32.44 -13.61
C MET A 104 -13.24 -33.09 -12.75
N ASP A 105 -14.28 -33.66 -13.36
CA ASP A 105 -15.43 -34.22 -12.65
C ASP A 105 -16.09 -33.26 -11.66
N TYR A 106 -16.12 -31.97 -12.04
CA TYR A 106 -16.75 -30.93 -11.23
C TYR A 106 -18.22 -31.27 -10.96
N PRO A 107 -18.69 -31.21 -9.70
CA PRO A 107 -20.07 -31.53 -9.36
C PRO A 107 -21.08 -30.71 -10.17
N GLN A 108 -21.85 -31.37 -11.01
CA GLN A 108 -22.81 -30.75 -11.92
C GLN A 108 -24.24 -30.97 -11.43
N TYR A 109 -25.14 -30.09 -11.86
CA TYR A 109 -26.57 -30.34 -11.81
C TYR A 109 -26.89 -31.51 -12.72
N VAL A 110 -27.62 -32.54 -12.21
CA VAL A 110 -28.09 -33.62 -13.02
C VAL A 110 -29.60 -33.60 -13.05
N GLN A 111 -30.18 -34.02 -14.19
CA GLN A 111 -31.64 -34.15 -14.30
C GLN A 111 -32.12 -35.23 -13.30
N ASN A 112 -33.14 -34.87 -12.53
CA ASN A 112 -33.73 -35.81 -11.60
C ASN A 112 -34.49 -36.91 -12.37
N PRO A 113 -34.05 -38.18 -12.30
CA PRO A 113 -34.70 -39.27 -13.02
C PRO A 113 -36.10 -39.56 -12.50
N ASN A 114 -36.44 -39.13 -11.29
CA ASN A 114 -37.73 -39.32 -10.66
C ASN A 114 -38.74 -38.19 -10.95
N TRP A 115 -38.35 -37.18 -11.72
CA TRP A 115 -39.29 -36.14 -12.11
C TRP A 115 -40.32 -36.68 -13.12
N PRO A 116 -41.63 -36.37 -13.00
CA PRO A 116 -42.27 -35.40 -12.12
C PRO A 116 -42.77 -35.94 -10.76
N ALA A 117 -42.43 -37.17 -10.41
CA ALA A 117 -42.83 -37.73 -9.11
C ALA A 117 -42.23 -37.02 -7.91
N GLU A 118 -41.04 -36.44 -8.09
CA GLU A 118 -40.36 -35.52 -7.15
C GLU A 118 -40.44 -34.10 -7.64
N PRO A 119 -40.50 -33.08 -6.71
CA PRO A 119 -40.78 -31.71 -7.09
C PRO A 119 -39.64 -30.98 -7.83
N ASN A 120 -38.41 -31.45 -7.72
CA ASN A 120 -37.24 -30.81 -8.30
C ASN A 120 -36.85 -31.45 -9.63
N PHE A 121 -36.77 -30.63 -10.70
CA PHE A 121 -36.33 -31.11 -12.01
C PHE A 121 -34.83 -31.44 -12.05
N PHE A 122 -34.01 -30.73 -11.24
CA PHE A 122 -32.58 -30.98 -11.11
C PHE A 122 -32.21 -31.41 -9.69
N ILE A 123 -31.28 -32.37 -9.60
CA ILE A 123 -30.55 -32.68 -8.38
C ILE A 123 -29.34 -31.71 -8.33
N VAL A 124 -29.31 -30.95 -7.25
CA VAL A 124 -28.25 -29.96 -7.00
C VAL A 124 -27.16 -30.63 -6.15
N PRO A 125 -25.89 -30.58 -6.55
CA PRO A 125 -24.81 -31.08 -5.70
C PRO A 125 -24.78 -30.42 -4.34
N THR A 126 -24.49 -31.20 -3.29
CA THR A 126 -24.44 -30.70 -1.92
C THR A 126 -23.15 -29.91 -1.64
N PRO A 127 -23.13 -29.04 -0.63
CA PRO A 127 -21.90 -28.35 -0.19
C PRO A 127 -20.77 -29.33 0.13
N GLU A 128 -21.08 -30.52 0.68
CA GLU A 128 -20.09 -31.54 1.02
C GLU A 128 -19.47 -32.17 -0.23
N GLN A 129 -20.24 -32.33 -1.32
CA GLN A 129 -19.74 -32.82 -2.60
C GLN A 129 -18.75 -31.80 -3.21
N TYR A 130 -19.08 -30.49 -3.16
CA TYR A 130 -18.18 -29.45 -3.60
C TYR A 130 -16.92 -29.39 -2.73
N ALA A 131 -17.03 -29.49 -1.41
CA ALA A 131 -15.90 -29.49 -0.49
C ALA A 131 -14.97 -30.69 -0.73
N SER A 132 -15.56 -31.90 -0.88
CA SER A 132 -14.79 -33.11 -1.18
C SER A 132 -14.05 -33.01 -2.51
N TRP A 133 -14.75 -32.56 -3.56
CA TRP A 133 -14.15 -32.35 -4.88
C TRP A 133 -13.01 -31.31 -4.82
N SER A 134 -13.23 -30.20 -4.14
CA SER A 134 -12.22 -29.14 -3.96
C SER A 134 -10.98 -29.64 -3.23
N ALA A 135 -11.16 -30.45 -2.17
CA ALA A 135 -10.04 -31.05 -1.45
C ALA A 135 -9.24 -32.05 -2.30
N GLN A 136 -9.91 -32.86 -3.11
CA GLN A 136 -9.27 -33.83 -4.00
C GLN A 136 -8.48 -33.14 -5.13
N ASN A 137 -8.88 -31.94 -5.55
CA ASN A 137 -8.29 -31.20 -6.65
C ASN A 137 -7.47 -29.97 -6.19
N ALA A 138 -7.14 -29.88 -4.90
CA ALA A 138 -6.53 -28.68 -4.29
C ALA A 138 -5.26 -28.23 -5.01
N ASP A 139 -4.36 -29.16 -5.35
CA ASP A 139 -3.09 -28.83 -6.03
C ASP A 139 -3.33 -28.30 -7.45
N SER A 140 -4.26 -28.88 -8.19
CA SER A 140 -4.64 -28.44 -9.53
C SER A 140 -5.28 -27.05 -9.51
N LEU A 141 -6.15 -26.80 -8.54
CA LEU A 141 -6.79 -25.51 -8.35
C LEU A 141 -5.76 -24.44 -7.96
N ALA A 142 -4.84 -24.76 -7.04
CA ALA A 142 -3.76 -23.87 -6.65
C ALA A 142 -2.85 -23.53 -7.86
N TYR A 143 -2.52 -24.52 -8.70
CA TYR A 143 -1.78 -24.30 -9.94
C TYR A 143 -2.53 -23.37 -10.90
N PHE A 144 -3.82 -23.58 -11.11
CA PHE A 144 -4.63 -22.73 -11.98
C PHE A 144 -4.73 -21.29 -11.46
N HIS A 145 -4.90 -21.12 -10.14
CA HIS A 145 -4.89 -19.78 -9.52
C HIS A 145 -3.55 -19.08 -9.75
N SER A 146 -2.44 -19.75 -9.51
CA SER A 146 -1.11 -19.15 -9.73
C SER A 146 -0.85 -18.82 -11.20
N LEU A 147 -1.34 -19.65 -12.13
CA LEU A 147 -1.24 -19.41 -13.57
C LEU A 147 -2.03 -18.16 -13.99
N VAL A 148 -3.28 -18.03 -13.54
CA VAL A 148 -4.13 -16.88 -13.84
C VAL A 148 -3.58 -15.60 -13.18
N GLU A 149 -3.09 -15.68 -11.95
CA GLU A 149 -2.42 -14.59 -11.28
C GLU A 149 -1.21 -14.10 -12.09
N ASN A 150 -0.37 -15.02 -12.54
CA ASN A 150 0.78 -14.69 -13.38
C ASN A 150 0.35 -14.01 -14.69
N TRP A 151 -0.69 -14.52 -15.37
CA TRP A 151 -1.22 -13.89 -16.58
C TRP A 151 -1.81 -12.51 -16.31
N THR A 152 -2.49 -12.35 -15.18
CA THR A 152 -3.05 -11.06 -14.77
C THR A 152 -1.96 -10.04 -14.50
N ASN A 153 -0.86 -10.46 -13.87
CA ASN A 153 0.25 -9.56 -13.53
C ASN A 153 1.16 -9.25 -14.73
N ASN A 154 1.41 -10.22 -15.60
CA ASN A 154 2.46 -10.14 -16.62
C ASN A 154 1.95 -10.28 -18.08
N GLY A 155 0.67 -10.53 -18.27
CA GLY A 155 0.11 -10.90 -19.58
C GLY A 155 0.29 -12.38 -19.91
N THR A 156 -0.37 -12.84 -20.96
CA THR A 156 -0.23 -14.20 -21.50
C THR A 156 0.95 -14.26 -22.48
N ALA A 157 1.73 -15.33 -22.41
CA ALA A 157 2.87 -15.57 -23.32
C ALA A 157 3.92 -14.44 -23.34
N GLY A 158 4.06 -13.71 -22.23
CA GLY A 158 5.01 -12.60 -22.14
C GLY A 158 4.59 -11.33 -22.89
N ILE A 159 3.34 -11.26 -23.36
CA ILE A 159 2.77 -10.05 -23.93
C ILE A 159 2.10 -9.26 -22.80
N PRO A 160 2.65 -8.12 -22.37
CA PRO A 160 1.98 -7.25 -21.40
C PRO A 160 0.62 -6.83 -21.96
N ILE A 161 -0.39 -6.72 -21.10
CA ILE A 161 -1.65 -6.07 -21.49
C ILE A 161 -1.29 -4.62 -21.81
N GLN A 162 -1.51 -4.20 -23.05
CA GLN A 162 -1.06 -2.91 -23.55
C GLN A 162 -1.63 -1.78 -22.65
N GLY A 163 -0.75 -0.95 -22.08
CA GLY A 163 -1.11 0.19 -21.26
C GLY A 163 -1.44 -0.13 -19.79
N GLN A 164 -1.28 -1.37 -19.32
CA GLN A 164 -1.53 -1.75 -17.94
C GLN A 164 -0.34 -2.53 -17.38
N TYR A 165 0.18 -2.07 -16.27
CA TYR A 165 1.26 -2.72 -15.54
C TYR A 165 0.67 -3.50 -14.36
N GLY A 166 1.21 -4.69 -14.07
CA GLY A 166 0.85 -5.43 -12.85
C GLY A 166 1.26 -4.62 -11.60
N PHE A 167 2.46 -4.08 -11.64
CA PHE A 167 3.02 -3.14 -10.68
C PHE A 167 4.25 -2.47 -11.30
N PHE A 168 4.66 -1.32 -10.75
CA PHE A 168 5.88 -0.67 -11.20
C PHE A 168 7.10 -1.30 -10.53
N GLN A 169 8.03 -1.80 -11.32
CA GLN A 169 9.29 -2.37 -10.81
C GLN A 169 10.15 -1.28 -10.17
N PRO A 170 10.54 -1.41 -8.87
CA PRO A 170 11.43 -0.46 -8.22
C PRO A 170 12.70 -0.20 -9.04
N GLY A 171 13.04 1.08 -9.21
CA GLY A 171 14.20 1.51 -9.99
C GLY A 171 13.97 1.60 -11.50
N SER A 172 12.82 1.17 -12.03
CA SER A 172 12.48 1.42 -13.44
C SER A 172 12.17 2.91 -13.68
N ALA A 173 12.28 3.36 -14.95
CA ALA A 173 11.97 4.75 -15.30
C ALA A 173 10.52 5.11 -14.94
N ILE A 174 9.56 4.22 -15.17
CA ILE A 174 8.16 4.44 -14.83
C ILE A 174 7.92 4.46 -13.31
N PHE A 175 8.62 3.63 -12.54
CA PHE A 175 8.58 3.70 -11.08
C PHE A 175 9.10 5.06 -10.61
N ASN A 176 10.28 5.47 -11.08
CA ASN A 176 10.90 6.73 -10.66
C ASN A 176 10.12 7.98 -11.07
N SER A 177 9.31 7.90 -12.13
CA SER A 177 8.45 9.02 -12.54
C SER A 177 7.14 9.13 -11.76
N ASN A 178 6.74 8.08 -11.03
CA ASN A 178 5.53 8.03 -10.23
C ASN A 178 5.81 8.03 -8.71
N PHE A 179 7.06 7.80 -8.32
CA PHE A 179 7.53 7.86 -6.92
C PHE A 179 7.90 9.29 -6.53
#